data_45af324541ff6eaf8d69fe4be6cf9299
#
_entry.id   45af324541ff6eaf8d69fe4be6cf9299
#
_cell.length_a   1.000
_cell.length_b   1.000
_cell.length_c   1.000
_cell.angle_alpha   90.00
_cell.angle_beta   90.00
_cell.angle_gamma   90.00
#
_symmetry.space_group_name_H-M   'P 1'
#
loop_
_entity.id
_entity.type
_entity.pdbx_description
1 polymer ?
#
loop_
_entity_poly.entity_id
_entity_poly.type
_entity_poly.pdbx_seq_one_letter_code
_entity_poly.pdbx_strand_id
1 'polypeptide(L)'
;MAFSLLPFAFCLLPKKCIFAAQIKRYMAKRLFYTAVAMVALCAVSCTHTETTYFPDGRTQSIIQYKGKKEHGKTTYFYRSPNTVEIEVEMKNGKRNGEFRRYYKNGLLDTYCVYENDSIEGLEVMYAANGCKSQEFTYVHGKKNGPHKAYHLDGNIKIDGGFKNDLFDGPWTYYDERGVVVGEGTFQEGEGEVTFYDPNGHKQRTTHYKNDQKDGAELYFTPAGEVYREIIFKADRIVSDKTDSTLLK
;
A
#
# COMPACT_ATOMS: atom_id res chain seq x y z
N MET A 1 -91.12 1.67 -64.82
CA MET A 1 -89.68 2.03 -65.00
C MET A 1 -89.32 2.83 -63.77
N ALA A 2 -88.68 2.25 -62.80
CA ALA A 2 -88.29 2.95 -61.57
C ALA A 2 -86.79 2.71 -61.35
N PHE A 3 -86.03 3.77 -61.32
CA PHE A 3 -84.58 3.75 -60.96
C PHE A 3 -84.50 3.86 -59.45
N SER A 4 -83.85 2.88 -58.80
CA SER A 4 -83.50 2.91 -57.40
C SER A 4 -82.10 3.45 -57.22
N LEU A 5 -81.95 4.54 -56.48
CA LEU A 5 -80.69 5.13 -56.02
C LEU A 5 -80.40 4.62 -54.60
N LEU A 6 -79.35 3.89 -54.45
CA LEU A 6 -78.74 3.53 -53.12
C LEU A 6 -77.87 4.68 -52.62
N PRO A 7 -77.94 5.07 -51.34
CA PRO A 7 -76.96 6.02 -50.74
C PRO A 7 -75.77 5.32 -50.17
N PHE A 8 -74.59 5.76 -50.53
CA PHE A 8 -73.31 5.42 -49.91
C PHE A 8 -73.21 6.00 -48.48
N ALA A 9 -73.23 5.14 -47.48
CA ALA A 9 -72.93 5.57 -46.11
C ALA A 9 -71.40 5.62 -45.87
N PHE A 10 -70.88 6.81 -45.83
CA PHE A 10 -69.47 7.08 -45.38
C PHE A 10 -69.43 6.92 -43.87
N CYS A 11 -68.90 5.79 -43.41
CA CYS A 11 -68.62 5.58 -41.99
C CYS A 11 -67.38 6.43 -41.55
N LEU A 12 -67.62 7.61 -40.98
CA LEU A 12 -66.62 8.45 -40.33
C LEU A 12 -66.26 7.82 -39.00
N LEU A 13 -65.13 7.10 -38.96
CA LEU A 13 -64.48 6.69 -37.71
C LEU A 13 -64.06 7.95 -36.92
N PRO A 14 -64.38 8.07 -35.64
CA PRO A 14 -64.14 9.26 -34.87
C PRO A 14 -62.63 9.44 -34.68
N LYS A 15 -62.13 10.63 -35.07
CA LYS A 15 -60.67 11.06 -34.93
C LYS A 15 -60.08 10.80 -33.52
N LYS A 16 -60.92 10.62 -32.50
CA LYS A 16 -60.49 10.29 -31.13
C LYS A 16 -59.85 8.90 -30.99
N CYS A 17 -60.24 7.89 -31.80
CA CYS A 17 -59.64 6.55 -31.71
C CYS A 17 -58.23 6.49 -32.32
N ILE A 18 -57.91 7.29 -33.33
CA ILE A 18 -56.60 7.32 -33.97
C ILE A 18 -55.57 7.99 -33.04
N PHE A 19 -56.01 9.04 -32.32
CA PHE A 19 -55.14 9.78 -31.38
C PHE A 19 -54.83 8.90 -30.15
N ALA A 20 -55.78 8.17 -29.61
CA ALA A 20 -55.54 7.26 -28.49
C ALA A 20 -54.63 6.07 -28.85
N ALA A 21 -54.70 5.55 -30.08
CA ALA A 21 -53.79 4.51 -30.56
C ALA A 21 -52.36 5.00 -30.77
N GLN A 22 -52.19 6.25 -31.25
CA GLN A 22 -50.85 6.88 -31.36
C GLN A 22 -50.24 7.19 -30.02
N ILE A 23 -51.00 7.69 -29.04
CA ILE A 23 -50.50 7.92 -27.67
C ILE A 23 -50.11 6.59 -27.00
N LYS A 24 -50.90 5.53 -27.13
CA LYS A 24 -50.52 4.20 -26.59
C LYS A 24 -49.24 3.66 -27.23
N ARG A 25 -49.05 3.82 -28.55
CA ARG A 25 -47.80 3.43 -29.24
C ARG A 25 -46.62 4.27 -28.81
N TYR A 26 -46.80 5.58 -28.58
CA TYR A 26 -45.74 6.47 -28.12
C TYR A 26 -45.35 6.17 -26.66
N MET A 27 -46.30 5.95 -25.80
CA MET A 27 -46.06 5.53 -24.39
C MET A 27 -45.41 4.15 -24.31
N ALA A 28 -45.85 3.18 -25.12
CA ALA A 28 -45.21 1.86 -25.16
C ALA A 28 -43.74 1.92 -25.64
N LYS A 29 -43.47 2.75 -26.66
CA LYS A 29 -42.07 3.00 -27.09
C LYS A 29 -41.22 3.67 -26.00
N ARG A 30 -41.75 4.68 -25.30
CA ARG A 30 -41.03 5.33 -24.20
C ARG A 30 -40.76 4.36 -23.05
N LEU A 31 -41.72 3.57 -22.64
CA LEU A 31 -41.57 2.52 -21.63
C LEU A 31 -40.56 1.46 -22.05
N PHE A 32 -40.53 1.09 -23.33
CA PHE A 32 -39.54 0.15 -23.85
C PHE A 32 -38.12 0.73 -23.84
N TYR A 33 -37.95 1.99 -24.26
CA TYR A 33 -36.64 2.66 -24.20
C TYR A 33 -36.17 2.91 -22.77
N THR A 34 -37.03 3.25 -21.83
CA THR A 34 -36.69 3.38 -20.42
C THR A 34 -36.34 2.04 -19.78
N ALA A 35 -37.07 0.96 -20.12
CA ALA A 35 -36.74 -0.39 -19.65
C ALA A 35 -35.41 -0.91 -20.23
N VAL A 36 -35.15 -0.68 -21.52
CA VAL A 36 -33.89 -1.04 -22.17
C VAL A 36 -32.74 -0.19 -21.60
N ALA A 37 -32.94 1.10 -21.31
CA ALA A 37 -31.95 1.95 -20.68
C ALA A 37 -31.66 1.52 -19.23
N MET A 38 -32.69 1.11 -18.44
CA MET A 38 -32.46 0.56 -17.10
C MET A 38 -31.75 -0.79 -17.13
N VAL A 39 -32.07 -1.68 -18.07
CA VAL A 39 -31.35 -2.96 -18.22
C VAL A 39 -29.92 -2.72 -18.66
N ALA A 40 -29.65 -1.75 -19.54
CA ALA A 40 -28.28 -1.38 -19.92
C ALA A 40 -27.50 -0.74 -18.75
N LEU A 41 -28.14 0.09 -17.90
CA LEU A 41 -27.52 0.63 -16.68
C LEU A 41 -27.26 -0.48 -15.63
N CYS A 42 -28.16 -1.47 -15.49
CA CYS A 42 -27.93 -2.60 -14.60
C CYS A 42 -26.79 -3.51 -15.08
N ALA A 43 -26.58 -3.66 -16.40
CA ALA A 43 -25.50 -4.47 -16.94
C ALA A 43 -24.09 -3.88 -16.69
N VAL A 44 -23.98 -2.56 -16.45
CA VAL A 44 -22.69 -1.87 -16.13
C VAL A 44 -22.36 -1.92 -14.63
N SER A 45 -23.30 -2.29 -13.77
CA SER A 45 -23.15 -2.29 -12.30
C SER A 45 -23.14 -3.70 -11.69
N CYS A 46 -22.97 -4.76 -12.46
CA CYS A 46 -22.94 -6.11 -11.91
C CYS A 46 -21.63 -6.34 -11.18
N THR A 47 -21.68 -6.33 -9.85
CA THR A 47 -20.60 -6.83 -9.00
C THR A 47 -20.79 -8.32 -8.77
N HIS A 48 -19.72 -9.10 -8.81
CA HIS A 48 -19.74 -10.52 -8.46
C HIS A 48 -18.50 -10.87 -7.65
N THR A 49 -18.53 -12.01 -7.00
CA THR A 49 -17.41 -12.51 -6.19
C THR A 49 -16.97 -13.84 -6.78
N GLU A 50 -15.67 -13.99 -6.98
CA GLU A 50 -15.06 -15.25 -7.38
C GLU A 50 -14.26 -15.83 -6.21
N THR A 51 -14.38 -17.13 -6.02
CA THR A 51 -13.59 -17.88 -5.03
C THR A 51 -12.73 -18.89 -5.76
N THR A 52 -11.43 -18.86 -5.51
CA THR A 52 -10.49 -19.87 -6.00
C THR A 52 -10.05 -20.79 -4.88
N TYR A 53 -9.55 -21.98 -5.25
CA TYR A 53 -9.18 -23.00 -4.28
C TYR A 53 -7.80 -23.56 -4.59
N PHE A 54 -7.07 -23.93 -3.55
CA PHE A 54 -5.88 -24.76 -3.66
C PHE A 54 -6.24 -26.16 -4.16
N PRO A 55 -5.28 -26.95 -4.70
CA PRO A 55 -5.54 -28.32 -5.18
C PRO A 55 -6.12 -29.27 -4.11
N ASP A 56 -5.96 -28.96 -2.83
CA ASP A 56 -6.51 -29.71 -1.71
C ASP A 56 -7.91 -29.26 -1.26
N GLY A 57 -8.56 -28.35 -2.04
CA GLY A 57 -9.91 -27.86 -1.81
C GLY A 57 -10.02 -26.70 -0.80
N ARG A 58 -8.93 -26.27 -0.18
CA ARG A 58 -8.95 -25.10 0.73
C ARG A 58 -9.07 -23.81 -0.07
N THR A 59 -9.73 -22.81 0.49
CA THR A 59 -9.85 -21.49 -0.15
C THR A 59 -8.48 -20.86 -0.36
N GLN A 60 -8.22 -20.41 -1.59
CA GLN A 60 -7.00 -19.69 -1.98
C GLN A 60 -7.25 -18.19 -2.03
N SER A 61 -8.34 -17.76 -2.66
CA SER A 61 -8.69 -16.34 -2.70
C SER A 61 -10.20 -16.12 -2.80
N ILE A 62 -10.64 -14.94 -2.36
CA ILE A 62 -11.99 -14.41 -2.55
C ILE A 62 -11.82 -13.01 -3.15
N ILE A 63 -12.27 -12.82 -4.38
CA ILE A 63 -12.03 -11.60 -5.17
C ILE A 63 -13.37 -11.01 -5.59
N GLN A 64 -13.55 -9.73 -5.32
CA GLN A 64 -14.71 -8.98 -5.76
C GLN A 64 -14.42 -8.27 -7.08
N TYR A 65 -15.37 -8.32 -8.01
CA TYR A 65 -15.28 -7.72 -9.33
C TYR A 65 -16.44 -6.75 -9.59
N LYS A 66 -16.13 -5.74 -10.41
CA LYS A 66 -17.12 -4.89 -11.08
C LYS A 66 -16.91 -5.01 -12.59
N GLY A 67 -17.81 -5.72 -13.28
CA GLY A 67 -17.58 -6.15 -14.65
C GLY A 67 -16.41 -7.13 -14.72
N LYS A 68 -15.34 -6.80 -15.45
CA LYS A 68 -14.13 -7.63 -15.61
C LYS A 68 -12.94 -7.16 -14.76
N LYS A 69 -13.11 -6.15 -13.92
CA LYS A 69 -12.03 -5.57 -13.11
C LYS A 69 -12.25 -5.84 -11.63
N GLU A 70 -11.20 -6.19 -10.94
CA GLU A 70 -11.23 -6.28 -9.48
C GLU A 70 -11.70 -4.96 -8.88
N HIS A 71 -12.65 -5.03 -7.97
CA HIS A 71 -13.26 -3.87 -7.35
C HIS A 71 -13.94 -4.24 -6.04
N GLY A 72 -13.55 -3.61 -4.95
CA GLY A 72 -13.94 -3.98 -3.60
C GLY A 72 -12.86 -4.79 -2.91
N LYS A 73 -13.23 -5.57 -1.90
CA LYS A 73 -12.27 -6.32 -1.08
C LYS A 73 -11.79 -7.58 -1.80
N THR A 74 -10.48 -7.76 -1.86
CA THR A 74 -9.82 -9.00 -2.26
C THR A 74 -9.12 -9.61 -1.04
N THR A 75 -9.33 -10.92 -0.81
CA THR A 75 -8.74 -11.67 0.30
C THR A 75 -7.98 -12.87 -0.23
N TYR A 76 -6.73 -13.03 0.18
CA TYR A 76 -5.90 -14.20 -0.08
C TYR A 76 -5.66 -14.98 1.20
N PHE A 77 -5.48 -16.29 1.08
CA PHE A 77 -5.31 -17.20 2.21
C PHE A 77 -4.02 -17.98 2.11
N TYR A 78 -3.38 -18.21 3.25
CA TYR A 78 -2.32 -19.21 3.37
C TYR A 78 -2.89 -20.60 3.05
N ARG A 79 -2.11 -21.43 2.36
CA ARG A 79 -2.52 -22.82 2.15
C ARG A 79 -2.62 -23.61 3.46
N SER A 80 -1.71 -23.34 4.41
CA SER A 80 -1.72 -23.98 5.73
C SER A 80 -1.07 -23.08 6.79
N PRO A 81 -1.74 -22.78 7.92
CA PRO A 81 -3.17 -23.05 8.21
C PRO A 81 -4.02 -22.24 7.26
N ASN A 82 -5.23 -22.56 6.92
CA ASN A 82 -6.05 -21.80 5.95
C ASN A 82 -6.58 -20.49 6.58
N THR A 83 -5.66 -19.65 7.02
CA THR A 83 -5.91 -18.31 7.58
C THR A 83 -5.68 -17.23 6.54
N VAL A 84 -6.22 -16.04 6.77
CA VAL A 84 -6.02 -14.88 5.89
C VAL A 84 -4.53 -14.54 5.83
N GLU A 85 -4.01 -14.32 4.63
CA GLU A 85 -2.66 -13.84 4.36
C GLU A 85 -2.67 -12.35 4.00
N ILE A 86 -3.56 -11.96 3.07
CA ILE A 86 -3.66 -10.58 2.59
C ILE A 86 -5.14 -10.20 2.47
N GLU A 87 -5.45 -9.00 2.90
CA GLU A 87 -6.66 -8.27 2.56
C GLU A 87 -6.27 -6.96 1.87
N VAL A 88 -6.90 -6.66 0.74
CA VAL A 88 -6.63 -5.45 -0.02
C VAL A 88 -7.90 -4.90 -0.64
N GLU A 89 -8.05 -3.59 -0.63
CA GLU A 89 -9.13 -2.91 -1.34
C GLU A 89 -8.69 -2.57 -2.77
N MET A 90 -9.54 -2.98 -3.72
CA MET A 90 -9.31 -2.81 -5.15
C MET A 90 -10.30 -1.83 -5.76
N LYS A 91 -9.83 -1.01 -6.68
CA LYS A 91 -10.68 -0.11 -7.48
C LYS A 91 -10.24 -0.15 -8.94
N ASN A 92 -11.12 -0.69 -9.80
CA ASN A 92 -10.87 -0.81 -11.24
C ASN A 92 -9.57 -1.57 -11.60
N GLY A 93 -9.23 -2.61 -10.82
CA GLY A 93 -8.05 -3.45 -11.03
C GLY A 93 -6.75 -2.89 -10.46
N LYS A 94 -6.83 -1.82 -9.65
CA LYS A 94 -5.69 -1.25 -8.92
C LYS A 94 -5.93 -1.32 -7.42
N ARG A 95 -4.87 -1.49 -6.64
CA ARG A 95 -4.95 -1.33 -5.17
C ARG A 95 -5.31 0.13 -4.88
N ASN A 96 -6.38 0.32 -4.11
CA ASN A 96 -6.88 1.65 -3.79
C ASN A 96 -7.73 1.57 -2.52
N GLY A 97 -7.15 1.90 -1.40
CA GLY A 97 -7.70 1.73 -0.06
C GLY A 97 -6.78 0.93 0.85
N GLU A 98 -7.34 0.33 1.88
CA GLU A 98 -6.57 -0.36 2.90
C GLU A 98 -5.93 -1.65 2.39
N PHE A 99 -4.70 -1.90 2.86
CA PHE A 99 -3.96 -3.13 2.68
C PHE A 99 -3.55 -3.67 4.05
N ARG A 100 -3.79 -4.95 4.29
CA ARG A 100 -3.35 -5.69 5.48
C ARG A 100 -2.72 -7.00 5.05
N ARG A 101 -1.55 -7.28 5.56
CA ARG A 101 -0.90 -8.59 5.49
C ARG A 101 -0.81 -9.16 6.90
N TYR A 102 -1.00 -10.45 7.01
CA TYR A 102 -1.00 -11.17 8.28
C TYR A 102 0.06 -12.28 8.27
N TYR A 103 0.60 -12.56 9.42
CA TYR A 103 1.39 -13.78 9.67
C TYR A 103 0.50 -15.03 9.67
N LYS A 104 1.12 -16.22 9.54
CA LYS A 104 0.38 -17.50 9.62
C LYS A 104 -0.33 -17.73 10.96
N ASN A 105 0.14 -17.09 12.03
CA ASN A 105 -0.52 -17.10 13.35
C ASN A 105 -1.73 -16.14 13.44
N GLY A 106 -2.07 -15.43 12.37
CA GLY A 106 -3.19 -14.51 12.27
C GLY A 106 -2.91 -13.09 12.80
N LEU A 107 -1.73 -12.83 13.35
CA LEU A 107 -1.35 -11.49 13.78
C LEU A 107 -1.01 -10.61 12.56
N LEU A 108 -1.30 -9.32 12.67
CA LEU A 108 -1.00 -8.34 11.64
C LEU A 108 0.53 -8.25 11.43
N ASP A 109 0.97 -8.29 10.18
CA ASP A 109 2.35 -8.10 9.77
C ASP A 109 2.56 -6.69 9.20
N THR A 110 1.70 -6.26 8.28
CA THR A 110 1.83 -4.95 7.62
C THR A 110 0.45 -4.33 7.42
N TYR A 111 0.36 -3.04 7.69
CA TYR A 111 -0.78 -2.19 7.36
C TYR A 111 -0.29 -0.97 6.58
N CYS A 112 -0.94 -0.66 5.47
CA CYS A 112 -0.78 0.60 4.75
C CYS A 112 -2.03 0.93 3.93
N VAL A 113 -2.02 2.10 3.31
CA VAL A 113 -3.07 2.54 2.38
C VAL A 113 -2.46 2.72 1.00
N TYR A 114 -3.16 2.24 -0.03
CA TYR A 114 -2.80 2.44 -1.43
C TYR A 114 -3.68 3.48 -2.10
N GLU A 115 -3.08 4.29 -2.94
CA GLU A 115 -3.77 5.11 -3.92
C GLU A 115 -3.23 4.77 -5.32
N ASN A 116 -4.09 4.16 -6.18
CA ASN A 116 -3.74 3.78 -7.56
C ASN A 116 -2.44 2.95 -7.68
N ASP A 117 -2.27 1.91 -6.84
CA ASP A 117 -1.10 1.02 -6.71
C ASP A 117 0.14 1.60 -6.02
N SER A 118 0.12 2.87 -5.61
CA SER A 118 1.18 3.51 -4.83
C SER A 118 0.80 3.55 -3.35
N ILE A 119 1.75 3.28 -2.45
CA ILE A 119 1.52 3.49 -1.01
C ILE A 119 1.45 5.00 -0.76
N GLU A 120 0.47 5.42 0.06
CA GLU A 120 0.28 6.81 0.46
C GLU A 120 0.07 6.89 1.98
N GLY A 121 0.77 7.82 2.63
CA GLY A 121 0.70 8.00 4.08
C GLY A 121 1.52 6.98 4.86
N LEU A 122 1.01 6.55 6.00
CA LEU A 122 1.73 5.72 6.98
C LEU A 122 1.66 4.23 6.61
N GLU A 123 2.82 3.56 6.54
CA GLU A 123 2.97 2.11 6.60
C GLU A 123 3.42 1.72 8.00
N VAL A 124 2.74 0.76 8.61
CA VAL A 124 3.10 0.17 9.91
C VAL A 124 3.41 -1.30 9.74
N MET A 125 4.56 -1.70 10.21
CA MET A 125 5.00 -3.10 10.24
C MET A 125 5.05 -3.62 11.67
N TYR A 126 4.71 -4.89 11.85
CA TYR A 126 4.68 -5.57 13.13
C TYR A 126 5.57 -6.81 13.10
N ALA A 127 6.11 -7.19 14.23
CA ALA A 127 6.79 -8.46 14.42
C ALA A 127 5.76 -9.60 14.62
N ALA A 128 6.20 -10.86 14.47
CA ALA A 128 5.32 -12.03 14.57
C ALA A 128 4.73 -12.26 15.97
N ASN A 129 5.22 -11.54 16.99
CA ASN A 129 4.65 -11.47 18.34
C ASN A 129 3.57 -10.37 18.49
N GLY A 130 3.28 -9.59 17.42
CA GLY A 130 2.30 -8.52 17.39
C GLY A 130 2.82 -7.15 17.85
N CYS A 131 4.09 -7.04 18.29
CA CYS A 131 4.69 -5.76 18.62
C CYS A 131 4.99 -4.97 17.34
N LYS A 132 4.81 -3.65 17.40
CA LYS A 132 5.19 -2.76 16.32
C LYS A 132 6.71 -2.86 16.09
N SER A 133 7.15 -2.98 14.83
CA SER A 133 8.56 -3.10 14.47
C SER A 133 9.08 -1.87 13.74
N GLN A 134 8.29 -1.31 12.79
CA GLN A 134 8.69 -0.14 12.02
C GLN A 134 7.49 0.68 11.57
N GLU A 135 7.73 1.96 11.33
CA GLU A 135 6.81 2.90 10.68
C GLU A 135 7.56 3.69 9.62
N PHE A 136 6.94 3.81 8.44
CA PHE A 136 7.43 4.64 7.35
C PHE A 136 6.32 5.56 6.86
N THR A 137 6.69 6.77 6.46
CA THR A 137 5.76 7.67 5.78
C THR A 137 6.06 7.69 4.28
N TYR A 138 5.02 7.53 3.46
CA TYR A 138 5.12 7.53 2.00
C TYR A 138 4.35 8.67 1.37
N VAL A 139 4.89 9.21 0.29
CA VAL A 139 4.25 10.16 -0.61
C VAL A 139 4.47 9.68 -2.02
N HIS A 140 3.39 9.41 -2.75
CA HIS A 140 3.44 8.89 -4.13
C HIS A 140 4.32 7.64 -4.30
N GLY A 141 4.22 6.71 -3.33
CA GLY A 141 4.95 5.43 -3.34
C GLY A 141 6.42 5.50 -2.97
N LYS A 142 6.92 6.67 -2.58
CA LYS A 142 8.29 6.87 -2.08
C LYS A 142 8.30 7.17 -0.59
N LYS A 143 9.28 6.64 0.13
CA LYS A 143 9.51 7.03 1.52
C LYS A 143 9.81 8.53 1.56
N ASN A 144 8.97 9.29 2.27
CA ASN A 144 9.10 10.73 2.35
C ASN A 144 8.44 11.21 3.64
N GLY A 145 9.24 11.49 4.66
CA GLY A 145 8.78 11.89 5.99
C GLY A 145 9.38 11.01 7.10
N PRO A 146 8.77 11.05 8.30
CA PRO A 146 9.27 10.35 9.47
C PRO A 146 9.37 8.83 9.29
N HIS A 147 10.41 8.25 9.89
CA HIS A 147 10.63 6.84 10.08
C HIS A 147 10.89 6.54 11.54
N LYS A 148 10.28 5.47 12.06
CA LYS A 148 10.58 4.93 13.39
C LYS A 148 10.78 3.42 13.32
N ALA A 149 11.77 2.92 14.04
CA ALA A 149 11.90 1.51 14.36
C ALA A 149 11.80 1.31 15.87
N TYR A 150 11.38 0.11 16.29
CA TYR A 150 11.08 -0.19 17.69
C TYR A 150 11.83 -1.44 18.16
N HIS A 151 12.21 -1.45 19.42
CA HIS A 151 12.63 -2.66 20.14
C HIS A 151 11.43 -3.55 20.42
N LEU A 152 11.68 -4.81 20.80
CA LEU A 152 10.60 -5.78 21.08
C LEU A 152 9.72 -5.40 22.27
N ASP A 153 10.20 -4.57 23.17
CA ASP A 153 9.46 -4.02 24.31
C ASP A 153 8.57 -2.81 23.94
N GLY A 154 8.66 -2.32 22.67
CA GLY A 154 7.90 -1.21 22.15
C GLY A 154 8.58 0.16 22.27
N ASN A 155 9.74 0.23 22.94
CA ASN A 155 10.53 1.47 22.98
C ASN A 155 11.10 1.82 21.60
N ILE A 156 11.29 3.11 21.33
CA ILE A 156 11.90 3.56 20.08
C ILE A 156 13.36 3.07 20.04
N LYS A 157 13.75 2.46 18.93
CA LYS A 157 15.11 2.03 18.58
C LYS A 157 15.78 3.00 17.64
N ILE A 158 15.03 3.52 16.67
CA ILE A 158 15.50 4.48 15.65
C ILE A 158 14.41 5.53 15.47
N ASP A 159 14.79 6.80 15.44
CA ASP A 159 13.99 7.93 15.00
C ASP A 159 14.75 8.67 13.91
N GLY A 160 14.19 8.76 12.72
CA GLY A 160 14.83 9.36 11.57
C GLY A 160 13.83 9.76 10.50
N GLY A 161 14.30 10.04 9.29
CA GLY A 161 13.46 10.45 8.21
C GLY A 161 14.01 10.10 6.83
N PHE A 162 13.11 10.15 5.86
CA PHE A 162 13.42 9.94 4.45
C PHE A 162 12.93 11.11 3.61
N LYS A 163 13.63 11.36 2.51
CA LYS A 163 13.20 12.23 1.42
C LYS A 163 13.45 11.53 0.09
N ASN A 164 12.37 11.24 -0.63
CA ASN A 164 12.42 10.52 -1.91
C ASN A 164 13.21 9.20 -1.86
N ASP A 165 12.94 8.37 -0.85
CA ASP A 165 13.57 7.08 -0.53
C ASP A 165 14.99 7.16 0.07
N LEU A 166 15.60 8.33 0.16
CA LEU A 166 16.94 8.53 0.73
C LEU A 166 16.86 9.04 2.18
N PHE A 167 17.82 8.68 3.01
CA PHE A 167 17.97 9.20 4.37
C PHE A 167 18.07 10.73 4.33
N ASP A 168 17.29 11.40 5.18
CA ASP A 168 17.26 12.86 5.24
C ASP A 168 16.93 13.35 6.65
N GLY A 169 17.60 14.45 7.08
CA GLY A 169 17.44 15.03 8.40
C GLY A 169 18.19 14.31 9.51
N PRO A 170 17.84 14.57 10.77
CA PRO A 170 18.45 13.95 11.93
C PRO A 170 18.03 12.49 12.08
N TRP A 171 18.97 11.65 12.53
CA TRP A 171 18.75 10.24 12.88
C TRP A 171 19.30 9.99 14.27
N THR A 172 18.47 9.42 15.16
CA THR A 172 18.82 9.08 16.53
C THR A 172 18.58 7.60 16.78
N TYR A 173 19.54 6.96 17.41
CA TYR A 173 19.52 5.53 17.76
C TYR A 173 19.48 5.38 19.27
N TYR A 174 18.61 4.51 19.76
CA TYR A 174 18.40 4.29 21.19
C TYR A 174 18.64 2.83 21.55
N ASP A 175 19.11 2.59 22.77
CA ASP A 175 19.12 1.25 23.38
C ASP A 175 17.73 0.89 23.92
N GLU A 176 17.55 -0.34 24.46
CA GLU A 176 16.28 -0.81 25.02
C GLU A 176 15.79 0.01 26.21
N ARG A 177 16.68 0.75 26.90
CA ARG A 177 16.36 1.65 28.02
C ARG A 177 15.99 3.05 27.57
N GLY A 178 16.03 3.34 26.27
CA GLY A 178 15.79 4.65 25.71
C GLY A 178 16.98 5.62 25.80
N VAL A 179 18.17 5.11 26.10
CA VAL A 179 19.39 5.92 26.10
C VAL A 179 19.88 6.10 24.68
N VAL A 180 20.26 7.32 24.30
CA VAL A 180 20.85 7.60 22.98
C VAL A 180 22.21 6.91 22.88
N VAL A 181 22.36 6.03 21.89
CA VAL A 181 23.59 5.30 21.59
C VAL A 181 24.17 5.65 20.22
N GLY A 182 23.50 6.50 19.45
CA GLY A 182 24.02 6.99 18.19
C GLY A 182 23.21 8.14 17.65
N GLU A 183 23.88 9.02 16.93
CA GLU A 183 23.28 10.18 16.27
C GLU A 183 23.94 10.42 14.92
N GLY A 184 23.16 10.91 13.98
CA GLY A 184 23.62 11.28 12.65
C GLY A 184 22.75 12.33 12.00
N THR A 185 23.24 12.92 10.94
CA THR A 185 22.47 13.83 10.10
C THR A 185 22.74 13.51 8.64
N PHE A 186 21.68 13.45 7.87
CA PHE A 186 21.74 13.14 6.44
C PHE A 186 21.10 14.24 5.61
N GLN A 187 21.64 14.42 4.42
CA GLN A 187 21.06 15.24 3.37
C GLN A 187 21.03 14.41 2.09
N GLU A 188 19.81 13.98 1.68
CA GLU A 188 19.61 13.20 0.46
C GLU A 188 20.54 11.97 0.35
N GLY A 189 20.64 11.21 1.44
CA GLY A 189 21.40 9.97 1.51
C GLY A 189 22.90 10.13 1.76
N GLU A 190 23.40 11.35 1.96
CA GLU A 190 24.80 11.62 2.32
C GLU A 190 24.87 12.14 3.75
N GLY A 191 25.74 11.56 4.57
CA GLY A 191 25.88 11.97 5.97
C GLY A 191 26.80 11.08 6.78
N GLU A 192 26.84 11.32 8.08
CA GLU A 192 27.64 10.57 9.04
C GLU A 192 26.79 10.18 10.26
N VAL A 193 27.03 9.00 10.77
CA VAL A 193 26.49 8.54 12.06
C VAL A 193 27.64 8.30 13.03
N THR A 194 27.51 8.84 14.23
CA THR A 194 28.39 8.56 15.37
C THR A 194 27.64 7.68 16.37
N PHE A 195 28.29 6.61 16.80
CA PHE A 195 27.82 5.74 17.90
C PHE A 195 28.68 5.96 19.14
N TYR A 196 28.03 5.80 20.30
CA TYR A 196 28.61 6.03 21.61
C TYR A 196 28.58 4.75 22.46
N ASP A 197 29.55 4.63 23.37
CA ASP A 197 29.52 3.62 24.42
C ASP A 197 28.51 4.01 25.54
N PRO A 198 28.22 3.14 26.52
CA PRO A 198 27.29 3.46 27.60
C PRO A 198 27.73 4.64 28.51
N ASN A 199 29.01 5.04 28.46
CA ASN A 199 29.56 6.17 29.18
C ASN A 199 29.54 7.47 28.38
N GLY A 200 29.06 7.42 27.12
CA GLY A 200 28.98 8.55 26.21
C GLY A 200 30.26 8.84 25.43
N HIS A 201 31.27 7.95 25.50
CA HIS A 201 32.47 8.13 24.68
C HIS A 201 32.15 7.68 23.24
N LYS A 202 32.71 8.41 22.26
CA LYS A 202 32.64 8.06 20.86
C LYS A 202 33.25 6.67 20.63
N GLN A 203 32.45 5.74 20.10
CA GLN A 203 32.87 4.36 19.82
C GLN A 203 33.17 4.16 18.34
N ARG A 204 32.34 4.73 17.47
CA ARG A 204 32.43 4.55 16.01
C ARG A 204 31.79 5.72 15.27
N THR A 205 32.38 6.12 14.14
CA THR A 205 31.73 6.94 13.12
C THR A 205 31.67 6.20 11.79
N THR A 206 30.63 6.46 11.02
CA THR A 206 30.44 5.82 9.72
C THR A 206 29.93 6.84 8.72
N HIS A 207 30.60 6.97 7.60
CA HIS A 207 30.18 7.81 6.47
C HIS A 207 29.29 7.07 5.50
N TYR A 208 28.26 7.77 5.00
CA TYR A 208 27.30 7.27 4.04
C TYR A 208 27.19 8.19 2.83
N LYS A 209 26.94 7.58 1.66
CA LYS A 209 26.59 8.25 0.42
C LYS A 209 25.57 7.42 -0.35
N ASN A 210 24.46 8.03 -0.79
CA ASN A 210 23.31 7.32 -1.38
C ASN A 210 22.82 6.17 -0.47
N ASP A 211 22.72 6.40 0.85
CA ASP A 211 22.34 5.45 1.90
C ASP A 211 23.27 4.24 2.06
N GLN A 212 24.38 4.19 1.34
CA GLN A 212 25.39 3.14 1.42
C GLN A 212 26.61 3.62 2.19
N LYS A 213 27.29 2.74 2.92
CA LYS A 213 28.58 3.07 3.50
C LYS A 213 29.56 3.42 2.37
N ASP A 214 30.06 4.65 2.38
CA ASP A 214 31.01 5.15 1.39
C ASP A 214 31.96 6.14 2.09
N GLY A 215 33.25 5.81 2.19
CA GLY A 215 34.23 6.54 2.97
C GLY A 215 34.68 5.78 4.21
N ALA A 216 35.17 6.50 5.20
CA ALA A 216 35.74 5.91 6.41
C ALA A 216 34.68 5.48 7.43
N GLU A 217 34.87 4.29 7.99
CA GLU A 217 34.30 3.89 9.27
C GLU A 217 35.43 3.80 10.28
N LEU A 218 35.40 4.67 11.29
CA LEU A 218 36.46 4.81 12.29
C LEU A 218 35.98 4.26 13.63
N TYR A 219 36.83 3.49 14.30
CA TYR A 219 36.61 2.97 15.64
C TYR A 219 37.55 3.63 16.61
N PHE A 220 37.05 4.00 17.78
CA PHE A 220 37.76 4.81 18.77
C PHE A 220 37.95 4.05 20.07
N THR A 221 39.13 4.26 20.70
CA THR A 221 39.35 3.90 22.11
C THR A 221 38.52 4.82 23.02
N PRO A 222 38.36 4.49 24.31
CA PRO A 222 37.72 5.41 25.28
C PRO A 222 38.46 6.75 25.43
N ALA A 223 39.76 6.79 25.11
CA ALA A 223 40.55 8.02 25.07
C ALA A 223 40.34 8.88 23.82
N GLY A 224 39.55 8.36 22.84
CA GLY A 224 39.25 9.08 21.61
C GLY A 224 40.24 8.86 20.46
N GLU A 225 41.18 7.93 20.61
CA GLU A 225 42.17 7.61 19.58
C GLU A 225 41.60 6.59 18.61
N VAL A 226 41.84 6.76 17.30
CA VAL A 226 41.40 5.82 16.26
C VAL A 226 42.30 4.59 16.28
N TYR A 227 41.72 3.43 16.64
CA TYR A 227 42.47 2.16 16.63
C TYR A 227 42.15 1.30 15.41
N ARG A 228 41.03 1.56 14.70
CA ARG A 228 40.67 0.84 13.46
C ARG A 228 40.03 1.78 12.47
N GLU A 229 40.45 1.66 11.21
CA GLU A 229 39.89 2.36 10.07
C GLU A 229 39.48 1.34 9.01
N ILE A 230 38.20 1.36 8.61
CA ILE A 230 37.69 0.59 7.49
C ILE A 230 37.23 1.57 6.42
N ILE A 231 37.72 1.42 5.20
CA ILE A 231 37.26 2.23 4.06
C ILE A 231 36.25 1.44 3.27
N PHE A 232 35.06 2.01 3.09
CA PHE A 232 34.00 1.48 2.28
C PHE A 232 33.88 2.23 0.95
N LYS A 233 33.40 1.49 -0.07
CA LYS A 233 32.90 2.02 -1.34
C LYS A 233 31.63 1.30 -1.72
N ALA A 234 30.47 1.98 -1.64
CA ALA A 234 29.14 1.41 -1.90
C ALA A 234 28.95 0.08 -1.14
N ASP A 235 29.04 0.12 0.21
CA ASP A 235 28.93 -1.00 1.17
C ASP A 235 30.04 -2.08 1.06
N ARG A 236 30.99 -1.95 0.16
CA ARG A 236 32.11 -2.90 0.00
C ARG A 236 33.35 -2.40 0.73
N ILE A 237 33.97 -3.28 1.51
CA ILE A 237 35.23 -2.97 2.16
C ILE A 237 36.35 -2.89 1.11
N VAL A 238 37.07 -1.76 1.08
CA VAL A 238 38.22 -1.51 0.20
C VAL A 238 39.52 -1.63 1.00
N SER A 239 39.51 -1.23 2.27
CA SER A 239 40.67 -1.29 3.16
C SER A 239 40.20 -1.51 4.59
N ASP A 240 40.97 -2.24 5.38
CA ASP A 240 40.79 -2.44 6.82
C ASP A 240 42.17 -2.39 7.50
N LYS A 241 42.36 -1.42 8.37
CA LYS A 241 43.61 -1.20 9.10
C LYS A 241 43.31 -1.14 10.58
N THR A 242 44.05 -1.90 11.37
CA THR A 242 43.92 -1.91 12.84
C THR A 242 45.25 -1.66 13.49
N ASP A 243 45.31 -0.68 14.42
CA ASP A 243 46.45 -0.47 15.30
C ASP A 243 46.22 -1.26 16.59
N SER A 244 46.85 -2.45 16.66
CA SER A 244 46.76 -3.33 17.83
C SER A 244 47.51 -2.80 19.06
N THR A 245 48.32 -1.78 18.93
CA THR A 245 49.07 -1.20 20.07
C THR A 245 48.15 -0.39 20.98
N LEU A 246 47.06 0.13 20.46
CA LEU A 246 46.02 0.90 21.17
C LEU A 246 44.94 0.04 21.86
N LEU A 247 45.00 -1.26 21.70
CA LEU A 247 44.01 -2.22 22.26
C LEU A 247 44.50 -2.92 23.55
N LYS A 248 45.61 -2.46 24.14
CA LYS A 248 46.26 -3.05 25.36
C LYS A 248 45.74 -2.38 26.62
#